data_0979cfb12fd6cf29eda8e7c710bacc1a
#
_entry.id   0979cfb12fd6cf29eda8e7c710bacc1a
#
_cell.length_a   1.000
_cell.length_b   1.000
_cell.length_c   1.000
_cell.angle_alpha   90.00
_cell.angle_beta   90.00
_cell.angle_gamma   90.00
#
_symmetry.space_group_name_H-M   'P 1'
#
loop_
_entity.id
_entity.type
_entity.pdbx_description
1 polymer ?
#
loop_
_entity_poly.entity_id
_entity_poly.type
_entity_poly.pdbx_seq_one_letter_code
_entity_poly.pdbx_strand_id
1 'polypeptide(L)'
;VNDELWQAIISNDASYDGKFYYGVSTTGIFCRPSCKSRNPNREHVKLFKNAEQALAERYRPCKRCRPDGKRLPDEEWVQQISETIEKRFREPLSLGKLADLLHGSPYHLHRTFKRIRGLTPGEYIQQLRLEASKQLLADSQLPITDVALQSGFSNAAYFAAVFHKKTGISPSEYRLARGVTEEGRHGAPLCR
;
A
#
# COMPACT_ATOMS: atom_id res chain seq x y z
N VAL A 1 -22.72 30.29 9.30
CA VAL A 1 -21.33 30.04 9.71
C VAL A 1 -20.71 31.36 10.07
N ASN A 2 -20.09 31.50 11.29
CA ASN A 2 -19.41 32.74 11.68
C ASN A 2 -18.12 32.90 10.85
N ASP A 3 -17.55 34.14 10.81
CA ASP A 3 -16.43 34.46 9.95
C ASP A 3 -15.14 33.74 10.36
N GLU A 4 -14.89 33.56 11.65
CA GLU A 4 -13.73 32.85 12.19
C GLU A 4 -13.69 31.38 11.72
N LEU A 5 -14.77 30.63 11.93
CA LEU A 5 -14.86 29.24 11.52
C LEU A 5 -14.89 29.09 10.00
N TRP A 6 -15.44 30.07 9.29
CA TRP A 6 -15.38 30.10 7.84
C TRP A 6 -13.93 30.29 7.35
N GLN A 7 -13.15 31.20 7.96
CA GLN A 7 -11.73 31.37 7.63
C GLN A 7 -10.93 30.07 7.89
N ALA A 8 -11.19 29.39 9.00
CA ALA A 8 -10.57 28.10 9.30
C ALA A 8 -10.84 27.04 8.20
N ILE A 9 -12.05 27.02 7.62
CA ILE A 9 -12.40 26.10 6.53
C ILE A 9 -11.63 26.45 5.25
N ILE A 10 -11.66 27.71 4.81
CA ILE A 10 -11.08 28.10 3.53
C ILE A 10 -9.53 28.12 3.53
N SER A 11 -8.93 28.35 4.72
CA SER A 11 -7.47 28.27 4.92
C SER A 11 -6.98 26.86 5.20
N ASN A 12 -7.87 25.88 5.34
CA ASN A 12 -7.56 24.49 5.74
C ASN A 12 -6.78 24.40 7.07
N ASP A 13 -7.21 25.16 8.08
CA ASP A 13 -6.51 25.30 9.34
C ASP A 13 -6.63 24.04 10.20
N ALA A 14 -5.52 23.33 10.38
CA ALA A 14 -5.44 22.11 11.16
C ALA A 14 -5.58 22.35 12.68
N SER A 15 -5.39 23.58 13.18
CA SER A 15 -5.54 23.91 14.60
C SER A 15 -6.99 23.79 15.08
N TYR A 16 -7.93 23.77 14.14
CA TYR A 16 -9.36 23.60 14.40
C TYR A 16 -9.83 22.14 14.23
N ASP A 17 -8.97 21.22 13.83
CA ASP A 17 -9.34 19.80 13.74
C ASP A 17 -9.75 19.25 15.12
N GLY A 18 -10.89 18.56 15.15
CA GLY A 18 -11.47 18.07 16.39
C GLY A 18 -12.32 19.09 17.18
N LYS A 19 -12.22 20.39 16.90
CA LYS A 19 -13.05 21.41 17.53
C LYS A 19 -14.42 21.52 16.87
N PHE A 20 -14.48 21.36 15.56
CA PHE A 20 -15.71 21.29 14.79
C PHE A 20 -15.53 20.54 13.47
N TYR A 21 -16.65 20.25 12.83
CA TYR A 21 -16.71 19.65 11.50
C TYR A 21 -17.66 20.47 10.63
N TYR A 22 -17.53 20.42 9.32
CA TYR A 22 -18.44 21.08 8.40
C TYR A 22 -18.98 20.11 7.36
N GLY A 23 -20.27 20.20 7.08
CA GLY A 23 -20.93 19.45 6.02
C GLY A 23 -21.36 20.36 4.88
N VAL A 24 -21.31 19.83 3.66
CA VAL A 24 -21.79 20.53 2.46
C VAL A 24 -23.14 19.92 2.07
N SER A 25 -24.21 20.67 2.22
CA SER A 25 -25.59 20.22 2.05
C SER A 25 -25.86 19.67 0.64
N THR A 26 -25.25 20.25 -0.40
CA THR A 26 -25.42 19.82 -1.79
C THR A 26 -24.80 18.44 -2.08
N THR A 27 -23.81 18.01 -1.31
CA THR A 27 -23.12 16.74 -1.52
C THR A 27 -23.41 15.69 -0.44
N GLY A 28 -23.95 16.14 0.72
CA GLY A 28 -24.16 15.31 1.88
C GLY A 28 -22.84 14.78 2.48
N ILE A 29 -21.72 15.50 2.25
CA ILE A 29 -20.41 15.09 2.75
C ILE A 29 -19.98 16.04 3.88
N PHE A 30 -19.44 15.47 4.97
CA PHE A 30 -18.81 16.28 6.01
C PHE A 30 -17.30 16.07 6.06
N CYS A 31 -16.59 17.15 6.46
CA CYS A 31 -15.13 17.24 6.49
C CYS A 31 -14.68 17.86 7.83
N ARG A 32 -13.38 17.72 8.13
CA ARG A 32 -12.69 18.52 9.13
C ARG A 32 -12.11 19.79 8.50
N PRO A 33 -11.83 20.85 9.30
CA PRO A 33 -11.30 22.12 8.80
C PRO A 33 -10.06 21.99 7.91
N SER A 34 -9.10 21.15 8.28
CA SER A 34 -7.85 20.92 7.51
C SER A 34 -8.01 20.18 6.16
N CYS A 35 -9.24 19.90 5.74
CA CYS A 35 -9.48 19.13 4.53
C CYS A 35 -9.12 19.90 3.26
N LYS A 36 -8.11 19.44 2.52
CA LYS A 36 -7.67 20.01 1.23
C LYS A 36 -8.59 19.62 0.05
N SER A 37 -9.89 19.51 0.27
CA SER A 37 -10.86 19.41 -0.81
C SER A 37 -11.18 20.80 -1.37
N ARG A 38 -11.90 20.85 -2.49
CA ARG A 38 -12.37 22.13 -3.04
C ARG A 38 -13.18 22.88 -1.98
N ASN A 39 -12.92 24.20 -1.84
CA ASN A 39 -13.66 25.03 -0.91
C ASN A 39 -15.15 25.02 -1.28
N PRO A 40 -16.03 24.82 -0.31
CA PRO A 40 -17.47 24.82 -0.52
C PRO A 40 -18.00 26.24 -0.73
N ASN A 41 -19.22 26.36 -1.24
CA ASN A 41 -19.96 27.61 -1.11
C ASN A 41 -20.45 27.78 0.32
N ARG A 42 -20.22 28.96 0.90
CA ARG A 42 -20.56 29.27 2.32
C ARG A 42 -22.04 29.02 2.66
N GLU A 43 -22.93 29.29 1.72
CA GLU A 43 -24.39 29.11 1.88
C GLU A 43 -24.79 27.64 2.07
N HIS A 44 -23.97 26.70 1.57
CA HIS A 44 -24.22 25.27 1.67
C HIS A 44 -23.50 24.60 2.82
N VAL A 45 -22.79 25.39 3.66
CA VAL A 45 -22.02 24.84 4.78
C VAL A 45 -22.86 24.80 6.06
N LYS A 46 -22.94 23.61 6.65
CA LYS A 46 -23.49 23.36 7.99
C LYS A 46 -22.37 22.93 8.93
N LEU A 47 -22.36 23.46 10.15
CA LEU A 47 -21.37 23.10 11.16
C LEU A 47 -21.90 22.02 12.11
N PHE A 48 -20.98 21.16 12.57
CA PHE A 48 -21.26 20.09 13.53
C PHE A 48 -20.22 20.14 14.65
N LYS A 49 -20.62 19.86 15.88
CA LYS A 49 -19.71 19.80 17.04
C LYS A 49 -18.81 18.56 16.99
N ASN A 50 -19.31 17.45 16.47
CA ASN A 50 -18.59 16.18 16.35
C ASN A 50 -19.05 15.41 15.12
N ALA A 51 -18.31 14.34 14.78
CA ALA A 51 -18.60 13.48 13.64
C ALA A 51 -19.94 12.73 13.81
N GLU A 52 -20.31 12.37 15.03
CA GLU A 52 -21.53 11.64 15.36
C GLU A 52 -22.77 12.46 15.00
N GLN A 53 -22.74 13.77 15.30
CA GLN A 53 -23.82 14.67 14.92
C GLN A 53 -23.99 14.75 13.40
N ALA A 54 -22.88 14.82 12.65
CA ALA A 54 -22.93 14.81 11.19
C ALA A 54 -23.52 13.51 10.64
N LEU A 55 -23.13 12.36 11.20
CA LEU A 55 -23.65 11.04 10.83
C LEU A 55 -25.13 10.91 11.16
N ALA A 56 -25.58 11.39 12.32
CA ALA A 56 -26.99 11.39 12.72
C ALA A 56 -27.86 12.21 11.75
N GLU A 57 -27.31 13.28 11.17
CA GLU A 57 -27.95 14.09 10.15
C GLU A 57 -27.75 13.54 8.71
N ARG A 58 -27.33 12.27 8.58
CA ARG A 58 -27.16 11.54 7.30
C ARG A 58 -26.07 12.12 6.39
N TYR A 59 -25.12 12.89 6.92
CA TYR A 59 -23.93 13.25 6.18
C TYR A 59 -22.94 12.07 6.18
N ARG A 60 -22.32 11.80 5.04
CA ARG A 60 -21.27 10.78 4.94
C ARG A 60 -19.89 11.39 5.15
N PRO A 61 -18.95 10.67 5.75
CA PRO A 61 -17.59 11.17 5.95
C PRO A 61 -16.87 11.36 4.62
N CYS A 62 -16.09 12.42 4.53
CA CYS A 62 -15.22 12.67 3.39
C CYS A 62 -14.16 11.58 3.28
N LYS A 63 -14.08 10.92 2.12
CA LYS A 63 -13.09 9.86 1.86
C LYS A 63 -11.63 10.37 1.94
N ARG A 64 -11.39 11.67 1.71
CA ARG A 64 -10.05 12.27 1.76
C ARG A 64 -9.57 12.52 3.18
N CYS A 65 -10.35 13.18 4.02
CA CYS A 65 -9.93 13.55 5.37
C CYS A 65 -10.42 12.61 6.47
N ARG A 66 -11.39 11.73 6.18
CA ARG A 66 -12.01 10.77 7.12
C ARG A 66 -12.27 11.39 8.49
N PRO A 67 -13.21 12.32 8.57
CA PRO A 67 -13.46 13.11 9.78
C PRO A 67 -14.08 12.30 10.92
N ASP A 68 -14.54 11.09 10.63
CA ASP A 68 -15.09 10.10 11.58
C ASP A 68 -14.03 9.40 12.45
N GLY A 69 -12.77 9.85 12.36
CA GLY A 69 -11.67 9.29 13.16
C GLY A 69 -11.19 7.89 12.74
N LYS A 70 -11.81 7.30 11.73
CA LYS A 70 -11.44 5.98 11.21
C LYS A 70 -10.21 6.01 10.29
N ARG A 71 -9.38 7.04 10.39
CA ARG A 71 -8.06 7.03 9.78
C ARG A 71 -7.14 6.28 10.73
N LEU A 72 -6.75 5.10 10.34
CA LEU A 72 -5.65 4.39 10.98
C LEU A 72 -4.41 5.29 10.99
N PRO A 73 -3.61 5.31 12.07
CA PRO A 73 -2.28 5.87 12.03
C PRO A 73 -1.56 5.42 10.76
N ASP A 74 -0.75 6.29 10.18
CA ASP A 74 -0.08 5.98 8.91
C ASP A 74 0.72 4.67 8.99
N GLU A 75 1.27 4.35 10.15
CA GLU A 75 1.97 3.10 10.44
C GLU A 75 1.06 1.87 10.35
N GLU A 76 -0.10 1.92 10.97
CA GLU A 76 -1.09 0.82 10.91
C GLU A 76 -1.64 0.65 9.49
N TRP A 77 -1.87 1.75 8.79
CA TRP A 77 -2.31 1.69 7.41
C TRP A 77 -1.24 1.10 6.49
N VAL A 78 0.03 1.46 6.68
CA VAL A 78 1.16 0.86 5.94
C VAL A 78 1.33 -0.60 6.29
N GLN A 79 1.07 -1.00 7.53
CA GLN A 79 1.05 -2.41 7.91
C GLN A 79 -0.04 -3.17 7.15
N GLN A 80 -1.27 -2.65 7.07
CA GLN A 80 -2.34 -3.25 6.27
C GLN A 80 -2.00 -3.35 4.78
N ILE A 81 -1.32 -2.32 4.22
CA ILE A 81 -0.81 -2.35 2.84
C ILE A 81 0.18 -3.50 2.69
N SER A 82 1.13 -3.63 3.62
CA SER A 82 2.15 -4.69 3.58
C SER A 82 1.52 -6.08 3.61
N GLU A 83 0.62 -6.34 4.55
CA GLU A 83 -0.09 -7.61 4.66
C GLU A 83 -0.93 -7.94 3.41
N THR A 84 -1.55 -6.91 2.81
CA THR A 84 -2.30 -7.09 1.56
C THR A 84 -1.37 -7.49 0.42
N ILE A 85 -0.21 -6.85 0.34
CA ILE A 85 0.82 -7.19 -0.66
C ILE A 85 1.35 -8.60 -0.41
N GLU A 86 1.71 -8.96 0.82
CA GLU A 86 2.23 -10.29 1.18
C GLU A 86 1.27 -11.43 0.84
N LYS A 87 -0.02 -11.21 1.02
CA LYS A 87 -1.05 -12.18 0.64
C LYS A 87 -1.28 -12.29 -0.87
N ARG A 88 -1.00 -11.25 -1.63
CA ARG A 88 -1.42 -11.12 -3.04
C ARG A 88 -0.30 -10.78 -4.02
N PHE A 89 0.98 -10.77 -3.62
CA PHE A 89 2.10 -10.34 -4.48
C PHE A 89 2.23 -11.16 -5.78
N ARG A 90 1.72 -12.38 -5.79
CA ARG A 90 1.74 -13.24 -7.00
C ARG A 90 0.69 -12.84 -8.03
N GLU A 91 -0.33 -12.09 -7.63
CA GLU A 91 -1.36 -11.57 -8.55
C GLU A 91 -0.86 -10.33 -9.31
N PRO A 92 -1.54 -9.95 -10.42
CA PRO A 92 -1.32 -8.65 -11.07
C PRO A 92 -1.79 -7.53 -10.12
N LEU A 93 -0.89 -7.01 -9.31
CA LEU A 93 -1.17 -6.02 -8.28
C LEU A 93 -0.56 -4.67 -8.66
N SER A 94 -1.40 -3.78 -9.22
CA SER A 94 -1.03 -2.41 -9.52
C SER A 94 -1.24 -1.49 -8.31
N LEU A 95 -0.59 -0.32 -8.31
CA LEU A 95 -0.79 0.70 -7.30
C LEU A 95 -2.26 1.16 -7.21
N GLY A 96 -2.95 1.27 -8.37
CA GLY A 96 -4.37 1.59 -8.42
C GLY A 96 -5.22 0.52 -7.72
N LYS A 97 -4.99 -0.75 -8.06
CA LYS A 97 -5.69 -1.89 -7.44
C LYS A 97 -5.48 -1.96 -5.91
N LEU A 98 -4.25 -1.68 -5.44
CA LEU A 98 -3.97 -1.58 -4.01
C LEU A 98 -4.75 -0.43 -3.35
N ALA A 99 -4.79 0.72 -4.00
CA ALA A 99 -5.50 1.89 -3.49
C ALA A 99 -7.02 1.65 -3.42
N ASP A 100 -7.59 0.96 -4.42
CA ASP A 100 -9.01 0.58 -4.43
C ASP A 100 -9.34 -0.38 -3.29
N LEU A 101 -8.51 -1.42 -3.10
CA LEU A 101 -8.68 -2.42 -2.03
C LEU A 101 -8.63 -1.80 -0.63
N LEU A 102 -7.80 -0.78 -0.45
CA LEU A 102 -7.56 -0.15 0.85
C LEU A 102 -8.27 1.21 1.00
N HIS A 103 -9.20 1.50 0.08
CA HIS A 103 -10.00 2.73 0.07
C HIS A 103 -9.17 4.02 0.18
N GLY A 104 -7.97 4.01 -0.42
CA GLY A 104 -7.02 5.12 -0.44
C GLY A 104 -6.88 5.76 -1.82
N SER A 105 -6.07 6.82 -1.92
CA SER A 105 -5.62 7.32 -3.22
C SER A 105 -4.26 6.72 -3.58
N PRO A 106 -3.99 6.38 -4.86
CA PRO A 106 -2.70 5.83 -5.29
C PRO A 106 -1.51 6.72 -4.88
N TYR A 107 -1.66 8.02 -5.04
CA TYR A 107 -0.61 8.99 -4.67
C TYR A 107 -0.32 8.99 -3.17
N HIS A 108 -1.36 9.03 -2.34
CA HIS A 108 -1.18 8.99 -0.87
C HIS A 108 -0.56 7.66 -0.44
N LEU A 109 -1.05 6.54 -0.96
CA LEU A 109 -0.53 5.20 -0.68
C LEU A 109 0.96 5.11 -1.01
N HIS A 110 1.36 5.53 -2.21
CA HIS A 110 2.75 5.51 -2.64
C HIS A 110 3.65 6.33 -1.72
N ARG A 111 3.28 7.59 -1.42
CA ARG A 111 4.09 8.49 -0.57
C ARG A 111 4.19 8.00 0.87
N THR A 112 3.07 7.58 1.46
CA THR A 112 3.03 7.14 2.85
C THR A 112 3.81 5.85 3.03
N PHE A 113 3.63 4.88 2.12
CA PHE A 113 4.35 3.62 2.15
C PHE A 113 5.86 3.84 2.02
N LYS A 114 6.30 4.64 1.02
CA LYS A 114 7.71 4.96 0.83
C LYS A 114 8.31 5.69 2.03
N ARG A 115 7.58 6.62 2.66
CA ARG A 115 8.05 7.37 3.83
C ARG A 115 8.30 6.45 5.03
N ILE A 116 7.44 5.45 5.24
CA ILE A 116 7.49 4.57 6.44
C ILE A 116 8.37 3.35 6.20
N ARG A 117 8.29 2.71 5.03
CA ARG A 117 9.05 1.50 4.70
C ARG A 117 10.38 1.75 4.01
N GLY A 118 10.67 2.98 3.58
CA GLY A 118 11.89 3.34 2.84
C GLY A 118 11.88 2.92 1.35
N LEU A 119 10.89 2.13 0.91
CA LEU A 119 10.77 1.63 -0.46
C LEU A 119 9.33 1.79 -0.96
N THR A 120 9.15 1.79 -2.28
CA THR A 120 7.83 1.91 -2.89
C THR A 120 7.05 0.59 -2.80
N PRO A 121 5.70 0.61 -2.88
CA PRO A 121 4.91 -0.61 -2.96
C PRO A 121 5.32 -1.55 -4.09
N GLY A 122 5.68 -1.00 -5.26
CA GLY A 122 6.16 -1.79 -6.40
C GLY A 122 7.50 -2.49 -6.13
N GLU A 123 8.44 -1.80 -5.49
CA GLU A 123 9.71 -2.39 -5.05
C GLU A 123 9.49 -3.48 -4.01
N TYR A 124 8.56 -3.29 -3.08
CA TYR A 124 8.22 -4.31 -2.09
C TYR A 124 7.61 -5.56 -2.72
N ILE A 125 6.65 -5.40 -3.65
CA ILE A 125 6.11 -6.52 -4.43
C ILE A 125 7.21 -7.26 -5.18
N GLN A 126 8.11 -6.52 -5.84
CA GLN A 126 9.22 -7.11 -6.59
C GLN A 126 10.18 -7.89 -5.68
N GLN A 127 10.46 -7.38 -4.49
CA GLN A 127 11.29 -8.08 -3.49
C GLN A 127 10.67 -9.40 -3.05
N LEU A 128 9.37 -9.42 -2.72
CA LEU A 128 8.67 -10.65 -2.34
C LEU A 128 8.65 -11.69 -3.47
N ARG A 129 8.43 -11.24 -4.71
CA ARG A 129 8.49 -12.13 -5.90
C ARG A 129 9.86 -12.73 -6.09
N LEU A 130 10.92 -11.94 -5.88
CA LEU A 130 12.29 -12.45 -5.97
C LEU A 130 12.59 -13.48 -4.88
N GLU A 131 12.18 -13.24 -3.63
CA GLU A 131 12.39 -14.22 -2.57
C GLU A 131 11.61 -15.51 -2.82
N ALA A 132 10.35 -15.42 -3.26
CA ALA A 132 9.58 -16.60 -3.66
C ALA A 132 10.23 -17.35 -4.83
N SER A 133 10.79 -16.64 -5.81
CA SER A 133 11.49 -17.27 -6.94
C SER A 133 12.79 -17.98 -6.52
N LYS A 134 13.53 -17.42 -5.56
CA LYS A 134 14.74 -18.07 -5.02
C LYS A 134 14.40 -19.39 -4.31
N GLN A 135 13.31 -19.44 -3.56
CA GLN A 135 12.83 -20.65 -2.93
C GLN A 135 12.46 -21.71 -3.98
N LEU A 136 11.65 -21.34 -4.99
CA LEU A 136 11.27 -22.24 -6.06
C LEU A 136 12.48 -22.75 -6.88
N LEU A 137 13.49 -21.91 -7.10
CA LEU A 137 14.72 -22.31 -7.78
C LEU A 137 15.54 -23.31 -6.95
N ALA A 138 15.52 -23.21 -5.63
CA ALA A 138 16.23 -24.12 -4.73
C ALA A 138 15.49 -25.45 -4.54
N ASP A 139 14.16 -25.39 -4.36
CA ASP A 139 13.36 -26.52 -3.89
C ASP A 139 12.68 -27.30 -5.03
N SER A 140 12.81 -26.87 -6.27
CA SER A 140 12.12 -27.49 -7.41
C SER A 140 12.94 -27.55 -8.69
N GLN A 141 12.62 -28.53 -9.54
CA GLN A 141 13.16 -28.66 -10.92
C GLN A 141 12.23 -28.00 -11.96
N LEU A 142 11.34 -27.13 -11.53
CA LEU A 142 10.42 -26.42 -12.42
C LEU A 142 11.17 -25.65 -13.52
N PRO A 143 10.65 -25.61 -14.76
CA PRO A 143 11.18 -24.73 -15.79
C PRO A 143 11.27 -23.29 -15.31
N ILE A 144 12.27 -22.53 -15.76
CA ILE A 144 12.45 -21.12 -15.36
C ILE A 144 11.22 -20.27 -15.69
N THR A 145 10.51 -20.61 -16.78
CA THR A 145 9.23 -19.98 -17.15
C THR A 145 8.17 -20.16 -16.08
N ASP A 146 8.06 -21.37 -15.52
CA ASP A 146 7.06 -21.68 -14.49
C ASP A 146 7.43 -21.06 -13.15
N VAL A 147 8.72 -21.04 -12.80
CA VAL A 147 9.21 -20.30 -11.63
C VAL A 147 8.83 -18.82 -11.72
N ALA A 148 9.02 -18.20 -12.90
CA ALA A 148 8.64 -16.81 -13.12
C ALA A 148 7.14 -16.59 -12.85
N LEU A 149 6.28 -17.40 -13.47
CA LEU A 149 4.83 -17.27 -13.36
C LEU A 149 4.34 -17.55 -11.93
N GLN A 150 4.81 -18.61 -11.28
CA GLN A 150 4.43 -18.97 -9.91
C GLN A 150 4.92 -17.95 -8.88
N SER A 151 6.00 -17.22 -9.19
CA SER A 151 6.49 -16.12 -8.36
C SER A 151 5.75 -14.81 -8.62
N GLY A 152 4.85 -14.75 -9.61
CA GLY A 152 4.02 -13.59 -9.93
C GLY A 152 4.63 -12.63 -10.95
N PHE A 153 5.70 -13.01 -11.65
CA PHE A 153 6.21 -12.23 -12.77
C PHE A 153 5.35 -12.44 -14.02
N SER A 154 5.20 -11.41 -14.84
CA SER A 154 4.36 -11.45 -16.03
C SER A 154 4.91 -12.32 -17.16
N ASN A 155 6.24 -12.48 -17.22
CA ASN A 155 6.92 -13.33 -18.19
C ASN A 155 8.35 -13.65 -17.74
N ALA A 156 8.93 -14.69 -18.31
CA ALA A 156 10.27 -15.19 -17.97
C ALA A 156 11.40 -14.22 -18.33
N ALA A 157 11.29 -13.47 -19.43
CA ALA A 157 12.32 -12.53 -19.85
C ALA A 157 12.45 -11.36 -18.86
N TYR A 158 11.34 -10.79 -18.44
CA TYR A 158 11.32 -9.75 -17.42
C TYR A 158 11.82 -10.28 -16.07
N PHE A 159 11.41 -11.49 -15.69
CA PHE A 159 11.91 -12.16 -14.50
C PHE A 159 13.44 -12.30 -14.53
N ALA A 160 14.00 -12.87 -15.61
CA ALA A 160 15.45 -13.08 -15.73
C ALA A 160 16.23 -11.76 -15.64
N ALA A 161 15.75 -10.68 -16.28
CA ALA A 161 16.38 -9.37 -16.22
C ALA A 161 16.36 -8.78 -14.80
N VAL A 162 15.21 -8.85 -14.11
CA VAL A 162 15.07 -8.36 -12.74
C VAL A 162 15.92 -9.20 -11.77
N PHE A 163 15.89 -10.52 -11.91
CA PHE A 163 16.65 -11.44 -11.06
C PHE A 163 18.15 -11.17 -11.18
N HIS A 164 18.68 -11.13 -12.41
CA HIS A 164 20.09 -10.83 -12.67
C HIS A 164 20.49 -9.45 -12.12
N LYS A 165 19.68 -8.42 -12.34
CA LYS A 165 19.92 -7.08 -11.82
C LYS A 165 20.03 -7.04 -10.29
N LYS A 166 19.27 -7.90 -9.58
CA LYS A 166 19.19 -7.90 -8.12
C LYS A 166 20.15 -8.89 -7.45
N THR A 167 20.55 -9.95 -8.13
CA THR A 167 21.39 -11.02 -7.55
C THR A 167 22.79 -11.08 -8.17
N GLY A 168 22.99 -10.43 -9.33
CA GLY A 168 24.24 -10.47 -10.08
C GLY A 168 24.40 -11.70 -11.01
N ILE A 169 23.53 -12.70 -10.89
CA ILE A 169 23.59 -13.96 -11.66
C ILE A 169 22.21 -14.29 -12.24
N SER A 170 22.18 -15.13 -13.27
CA SER A 170 20.92 -15.59 -13.88
C SER A 170 20.17 -16.57 -12.96
N PRO A 171 18.85 -16.73 -13.15
CA PRO A 171 18.08 -17.75 -12.43
C PRO A 171 18.64 -19.17 -12.57
N SER A 172 19.14 -19.53 -13.77
CA SER A 172 19.73 -20.85 -14.03
C SER A 172 21.04 -21.04 -13.29
N GLU A 173 21.93 -20.05 -13.29
CA GLU A 173 23.18 -20.07 -12.52
C GLU A 173 22.89 -20.14 -11.01
N TYR A 174 21.91 -19.42 -10.53
CA TYR A 174 21.49 -19.46 -9.12
C TYR A 174 21.04 -20.86 -8.70
N ARG A 175 20.26 -21.57 -9.55
CA ARG A 175 19.84 -22.95 -9.32
C ARG A 175 21.04 -23.89 -9.24
N LEU A 176 21.96 -23.82 -10.19
CA LEU A 176 23.16 -24.67 -10.22
C LEU A 176 24.03 -24.47 -8.98
N ALA A 177 24.24 -23.21 -8.57
CA ALA A 177 25.04 -22.90 -7.39
C ALA A 177 24.44 -23.46 -6.09
N ARG A 178 23.12 -23.60 -6.02
CA ARG A 178 22.42 -24.20 -4.85
C ARG A 178 22.42 -25.71 -4.89
N GLY A 179 22.25 -26.33 -6.06
CA GLY A 179 22.30 -27.80 -6.26
C GLY A 179 23.64 -28.40 -5.86
N VAL A 180 24.74 -27.71 -6.11
CA VAL A 180 26.09 -28.17 -5.73
C VAL A 180 26.32 -28.17 -4.23
N THR A 181 25.60 -27.34 -3.45
CA THR A 181 25.75 -27.28 -1.99
C THR A 181 25.06 -28.43 -1.25
N GLU A 182 24.08 -29.10 -1.84
CA GLU A 182 23.38 -30.24 -1.22
C GLU A 182 24.13 -31.58 -1.46
N GLU A 183 24.74 -31.78 -2.61
CA GLU A 183 25.56 -32.99 -2.87
C GLU A 183 26.82 -33.03 -2.01
N GLY A 184 27.35 -31.89 -1.54
CA GLY A 184 28.55 -31.84 -0.69
C GLY A 184 28.33 -32.23 0.77
N ARG A 185 27.09 -32.39 1.25
CA ARG A 185 26.78 -32.75 2.64
C ARG A 185 26.56 -34.24 2.90
N HIS A 186 26.52 -35.09 1.86
CA HIS A 186 26.31 -36.54 1.99
C HIS A 186 27.54 -37.39 1.69
N GLY A 187 28.74 -36.82 1.63
CA GLY A 187 29.97 -37.52 1.33
C GLY A 187 31.04 -37.42 2.40
N ALA A 188 30.78 -37.87 3.63
CA ALA A 188 31.83 -38.24 4.56
C ALA A 188 31.85 -39.77 4.69
N PRO A 189 32.85 -40.49 4.13
CA PRO A 189 32.99 -41.93 4.37
C PRO A 189 33.48 -42.11 5.81
N LEU A 190 32.74 -42.90 6.58
CA LEU A 190 33.21 -43.52 7.80
C LEU A 190 34.41 -44.38 7.48
N CYS A 191 35.63 -43.91 7.80
CA CYS A 191 36.78 -44.77 7.92
C CYS A 191 36.70 -45.62 9.21
N ARG A 192 36.79 -46.91 9.03
CA ARG A 192 37.01 -47.89 10.09
C ARG A 192 38.39 -47.70 10.75
#